data_5e8056b1f2056cf3f7c0ccf6fe1494d8
#
_entry.id   5e8056b1f2056cf3f7c0ccf6fe1494d8
#
_cell.length_a   1.000
_cell.length_b   1.000
_cell.length_c   1.000
_cell.angle_alpha   90.00
_cell.angle_beta   90.00
_cell.angle_gamma   90.00
#
_symmetry.space_group_name_H-M   'P 1'
#
loop_
_entity.id
_entity.type
_entity.pdbx_description
1 polymer ?
#
loop_
_entity_poly.entity_id
_entity_poly.type
_entity_poly.pdbx_seq_one_letter_code
_entity_poly.pdbx_strand_id
1 'polypeptide(L)'
;MYSTAACPYCQRAERLFSAKGVSSIERIRVDLQPERRGEMMEKSGRRTVPQIWIDDRHIGGYDELAALDRAGKLDPLLGIAA
;
A
#
# COMPACT_ATOMS: atom_id res chain seq x y z
N MET A 1 -4.23 -1.84 2.56
CA MET A 1 -3.35 -0.68 2.73
C MET A 1 -3.79 0.15 3.93
N TYR A 2 -2.89 0.40 4.83
CA TYR A 2 -3.13 1.33 5.93
C TYR A 2 -2.88 2.74 5.45
N SER A 3 -3.79 3.66 5.73
CA SER A 3 -3.73 5.03 5.21
C SER A 3 -4.33 6.05 6.18
N THR A 4 -4.20 7.32 5.81
CA THR A 4 -4.88 8.44 6.48
C THR A 4 -5.51 9.36 5.44
N ALA A 5 -6.40 10.26 5.87
CA ALA A 5 -7.10 11.15 4.95
C ALA A 5 -6.15 12.13 4.25
N ALA A 6 -5.21 12.69 4.99
CA ALA A 6 -4.29 13.72 4.50
C ALA A 6 -2.91 13.13 4.20
N CYS A 7 -2.86 12.16 3.29
CA CYS A 7 -1.63 11.46 2.96
C CYS A 7 -1.38 11.50 1.46
N PRO A 8 -0.52 12.42 0.97
CA PRO A 8 -0.21 12.48 -0.46
C PRO A 8 0.38 11.19 -1.02
N TYR A 9 1.23 10.52 -0.25
CA TYR A 9 1.83 9.25 -0.66
C TYR A 9 0.81 8.13 -0.73
N CYS A 10 -0.19 8.13 0.15
CA CYS A 10 -1.30 7.18 0.06
C CYS A 10 -2.09 7.39 -1.24
N GLN A 11 -2.34 8.64 -1.60
CA GLN A 11 -3.02 8.98 -2.85
C GLN A 11 -2.21 8.55 -4.07
N ARG A 12 -0.89 8.73 -4.03
CA ARG A 12 0.00 8.27 -5.11
C ARG A 12 -0.03 6.77 -5.26
N ALA A 13 -0.03 6.04 -4.15
CA ALA A 13 -0.14 4.58 -4.18
C ALA A 13 -1.48 4.15 -4.80
N GLU A 14 -2.57 4.78 -4.43
CA GLU A 14 -3.88 4.49 -4.99
C GLU A 14 -3.94 4.76 -6.49
N ARG A 15 -3.34 5.86 -6.94
CA ARG A 15 -3.26 6.18 -8.38
C ARG A 15 -2.48 5.13 -9.14
N LEU A 16 -1.38 4.65 -8.57
CA LEU A 16 -0.57 3.62 -9.20
C LEU A 16 -1.38 2.32 -9.34
N PHE A 17 -2.07 1.89 -8.29
CA PHE A 17 -2.92 0.71 -8.36
C PHE A 17 -4.05 0.89 -9.38
N SER A 18 -4.66 2.07 -9.41
CA SER A 18 -5.71 2.37 -10.39
C SER A 18 -5.20 2.29 -11.82
N ALA A 19 -4.00 2.81 -12.06
CA ALA A 19 -3.35 2.75 -13.38
C ALA A 19 -3.05 1.31 -13.80
N LYS A 20 -2.89 0.40 -12.83
CA LYS A 20 -2.69 -1.04 -13.07
C LYS A 20 -4.02 -1.81 -13.18
N GLY A 21 -5.15 -1.13 -13.09
CA GLY A 21 -6.46 -1.77 -13.17
C GLY A 21 -6.90 -2.43 -11.87
N VAL A 22 -6.25 -2.13 -10.75
CA VAL A 22 -6.63 -2.66 -9.44
C VAL A 22 -7.73 -1.79 -8.84
N SER A 23 -8.92 -2.35 -8.67
CA SER A 23 -10.07 -1.64 -8.11
C SER A 23 -10.45 -2.10 -6.70
N SER A 24 -9.99 -3.28 -6.29
CA SER A 24 -10.31 -3.85 -4.99
C SER A 24 -9.18 -3.61 -4.01
N ILE A 25 -9.18 -2.42 -3.40
CA ILE A 25 -8.20 -2.07 -2.38
C ILE A 25 -8.90 -2.00 -1.04
N GLU A 26 -8.47 -2.82 -0.08
CA GLU A 26 -8.92 -2.69 1.30
C GLU A 26 -8.15 -1.55 1.95
N ARG A 27 -8.86 -0.51 2.33
CA ARG A 27 -8.27 0.65 3.00
C ARG A 27 -8.59 0.62 4.48
N ILE A 28 -7.55 0.75 5.29
CA ILE A 28 -7.68 0.81 6.74
C ILE A 28 -7.24 2.20 7.18
N ARG A 29 -8.19 3.04 7.56
CA ARG A 29 -7.95 4.41 7.97
C ARG A 29 -7.52 4.45 9.42
N VAL A 30 -6.21 4.55 9.65
CA VAL A 30 -5.66 4.55 11.02
C VAL A 30 -5.89 5.87 11.74
N ASP A 31 -6.26 6.92 11.05
CA ASP A 31 -6.72 8.17 11.64
C ASP A 31 -8.15 8.07 12.20
N LEU A 32 -8.98 7.20 11.61
CA LEU A 32 -10.34 6.93 12.09
C LEU A 32 -10.38 5.77 13.08
N GLN A 33 -9.43 4.84 12.97
CA GLN A 33 -9.33 3.66 13.80
C GLN A 33 -7.92 3.60 14.41
N PRO A 34 -7.65 4.40 15.47
CA PRO A 34 -6.29 4.51 16.03
C PRO A 34 -5.71 3.18 16.52
N GLU A 35 -6.56 2.27 16.97
CA GLU A 35 -6.15 0.92 17.39
C GLU A 35 -5.54 0.12 16.24
N ARG A 36 -5.93 0.41 15.00
CA ARG A 36 -5.37 -0.26 13.82
C ARG A 36 -3.96 0.21 13.51
N ARG A 37 -3.57 1.38 14.00
CA ARG A 37 -2.18 1.85 13.88
C ARG A 37 -1.22 0.94 14.63
N GLY A 38 -1.59 0.48 15.81
CA GLY A 38 -0.81 -0.50 16.57
C GLY A 38 -0.64 -1.80 15.79
N GLU A 39 -1.70 -2.30 15.18
CA GLU A 39 -1.66 -3.46 14.30
C GLU A 39 -0.70 -3.25 13.12
N MET A 40 -0.79 -2.08 12.47
CA MET A 40 0.11 -1.73 11.36
C MET A 40 1.58 -1.74 11.79
N MET A 41 1.88 -1.11 12.92
CA MET A 41 3.24 -1.05 13.47
C MET A 41 3.78 -2.43 13.78
N GLU A 42 2.95 -3.29 14.34
CA GLU A 42 3.32 -4.65 14.70
C GLU A 42 3.62 -5.50 13.46
N LYS A 43 2.79 -5.39 12.43
CA LYS A 43 2.93 -6.15 11.19
C LYS A 43 4.03 -5.64 10.29
N SER A 44 4.23 -4.32 10.23
CA SER A 44 5.18 -3.70 9.28
C SER A 44 6.52 -3.36 9.91
N GLY A 45 6.56 -3.20 11.22
CA GLY A 45 7.71 -2.64 11.92
C GLY A 45 7.90 -1.14 11.66
N ARG A 46 6.90 -0.46 11.11
CA ARG A 46 6.97 0.95 10.73
C ARG A 46 5.78 1.73 11.27
N ARG A 47 5.96 3.03 11.44
CA ARG A 47 4.92 3.95 11.93
C ARG A 47 4.30 4.80 10.85
N THR A 48 4.87 4.78 9.64
CA THR A 48 4.45 5.65 8.55
C THR A 48 3.34 5.04 7.71
N VAL A 49 2.57 5.89 7.05
CA VAL A 49 1.58 5.49 6.05
C VAL A 49 2.02 6.06 4.69
N PRO A 50 1.70 5.40 3.58
CA PRO A 50 0.97 4.14 3.52
C PRO A 50 1.81 2.95 3.95
N GLN A 51 1.17 1.90 4.44
CA GLN A 51 1.78 0.59 4.57
C GLN A 51 0.95 -0.38 3.74
N ILE A 52 1.59 -1.02 2.78
CA ILE A 52 0.92 -1.71 1.68
C ILE A 52 1.23 -3.20 1.75
N TRP A 53 0.19 -4.02 1.60
CA TRP A 53 0.30 -5.47 1.42
C TRP A 53 -0.35 -5.85 0.11
N ILE A 54 0.28 -6.76 -0.62
CA ILE A 54 -0.31 -7.44 -1.76
C ILE A 54 -0.49 -8.89 -1.34
N ASP A 55 -1.73 -9.30 -1.16
CA ASP A 55 -2.08 -10.54 -0.48
C ASP A 55 -1.44 -10.55 0.92
N ASP A 56 -0.63 -11.53 1.27
CA ASP A 56 0.04 -11.61 2.56
C ASP A 56 1.45 -11.01 2.55
N ARG A 57 1.87 -10.46 1.42
CA ARG A 57 3.23 -9.94 1.27
C ARG A 57 3.30 -8.45 1.59
N HIS A 58 4.10 -8.10 2.57
CA HIS A 58 4.35 -6.70 2.91
C HIS A 58 5.25 -6.04 1.87
N ILE A 59 4.76 -4.97 1.25
CA ILE A 59 5.50 -4.20 0.25
C ILE A 59 6.26 -3.05 0.91
N GLY A 60 5.62 -2.35 1.82
CA GLY A 60 6.17 -1.16 2.48
C GLY A 60 5.34 0.05 2.17
N GLY A 61 5.99 1.19 1.98
CA GLY A 61 5.37 2.44 1.60
C GLY A 61 5.32 2.66 0.10
N TYR A 62 4.98 3.88 -0.29
CA TYR A 62 4.90 4.24 -1.71
C TYR A 62 6.25 4.10 -2.42
N ASP A 63 7.36 4.48 -1.77
CA ASP A 63 8.68 4.43 -2.40
C ASP A 63 9.04 3.00 -2.83
N GLU A 64 8.77 2.02 -1.95
CA GLU A 64 9.01 0.61 -2.24
C GLU A 64 8.08 0.11 -3.34
N LEU A 65 6.82 0.55 -3.31
CA LEU A 65 5.85 0.21 -4.35
C LEU A 65 6.29 0.74 -5.71
N ALA A 66 6.70 1.99 -5.78
CA ALA A 66 7.16 2.63 -7.00
C ALA A 66 8.44 1.97 -7.53
N ALA A 67 9.34 1.57 -6.63
CA ALA A 67 10.56 0.87 -7.01
C ALA A 67 10.26 -0.48 -7.65
N LEU A 68 9.30 -1.23 -7.12
CA LEU A 68 8.87 -2.49 -7.72
C LEU A 68 8.26 -2.27 -9.11
N ASP A 69 7.49 -1.20 -9.26
CA ASP A 69 6.89 -0.88 -10.56
C ASP A 69 7.97 -0.56 -11.60
N ARG A 70 8.94 0.27 -11.24
CA ARG A 70 10.05 0.62 -12.14
C ARG A 70 10.91 -0.59 -12.53
N ALA A 71 11.03 -1.55 -11.61
CA ALA A 71 11.78 -2.78 -11.85
C ALA A 71 10.99 -3.82 -12.65
N GLY A 72 9.73 -3.55 -12.97
CA GLY A 72 8.86 -4.50 -13.66
C GLY A 72 8.41 -5.67 -12.79
N LYS A 73 8.52 -5.54 -11.47
CA LYS A 73 8.20 -6.61 -10.53
C LYS A 73 6.81 -6.48 -9.91
N LEU A 74 6.17 -5.31 -10.07
CA LEU A 74 4.86 -5.07 -9.48
C LEU A 74 3.76 -5.84 -10.21
N ASP A 75 3.76 -5.82 -11.53
CA ASP A 75 2.73 -6.49 -12.32
C ASP A 75 2.60 -7.98 -11.99
N PRO A 76 3.70 -8.76 -11.92
CA PRO A 76 3.58 -10.16 -11.50
C PRO A 76 2.97 -10.34 -10.10
N LEU A 77 3.29 -9.44 -9.17
CA LEU A 77 2.73 -9.50 -7.81
C LEU A 77 1.22 -9.24 -7.80
N LEU A 78 0.74 -8.42 -8.73
CA LEU A 78 -0.68 -8.12 -8.88
C LEU A 78 -1.43 -9.15 -9.73
N GLY A 79 -0.72 -10.13 -10.28
CA GLY A 79 -1.32 -11.11 -11.16
C GLY A 79 -1.60 -10.58 -12.57
N ILE A 80 -0.94 -9.49 -12.96
CA ILE A 80 -1.08 -8.90 -14.29
C ILE A 80 -0.04 -9.53 -15.20
N ALA A 81 -0.46 -10.01 -16.36
CA ALA A 81 0.46 -10.55 -17.36
C ALA A 81 1.36 -9.45 -17.90
N ALA A 82 2.64 -9.70 -17.93
CA ALA A 82 3.61 -8.78 -18.47
C ALA A 82 3.49 -8.67 -20.01
#